data_8776a22c473a0dd7d90cb1bfbb24bf34
#
_entry.id   8776a22c473a0dd7d90cb1bfbb24bf34
#
_cell.length_a   1.000
_cell.length_b   1.000
_cell.length_c   1.000
_cell.angle_alpha   90.00
_cell.angle_beta   90.00
_cell.angle_gamma   90.00
#
_symmetry.space_group_name_H-M   'P 1'
#
loop_
_entity.id
_entity.type
_entity.pdbx_description
1 polymer ?
#
loop_
_entity_poly.entity_id
_entity_poly.type
_entity_poly.pdbx_seq_one_letter_code
_entity_poly.pdbx_strand_id
1 'polypeptide(L)'
;VRDPVAFAAAHPGVAIAGTFEGALNNGGELVAISDSQGDEILAFSYDNDLPWPDRADGGGPSLVLIAPGSAPDHGLPQNWRASTAPGGTPGDTDTVSYHGGDLLTYSLAGPVILDVLTKTLSASLMPGADGVEIIPQWSTDLVHWNEDGFDYLGGEPRQWGIHSPPFGGSRLFFRLRVQER
;
A
#
# COMPACT_ATOMS: atom_id res chain seq x y z
N VAL A 1 -21.25 3.55 6.67
CA VAL A 1 -21.11 5.03 6.49
C VAL A 1 -21.66 5.76 7.71
N ARG A 2 -21.17 6.94 8.01
CA ARG A 2 -21.66 7.80 9.11
C ARG A 2 -22.95 8.53 8.73
N ASP A 3 -22.95 9.16 7.57
CA ASP A 3 -24.09 9.90 7.03
C ASP A 3 -24.54 9.28 5.71
N PRO A 4 -25.62 8.48 5.72
CA PRO A 4 -26.09 7.81 4.52
C PRO A 4 -26.68 8.77 3.48
N VAL A 5 -27.21 9.92 3.90
CA VAL A 5 -27.78 10.90 2.97
C VAL A 5 -26.67 11.62 2.21
N ALA A 6 -25.67 12.11 2.93
CA ALA A 6 -24.51 12.74 2.32
C ALA A 6 -23.72 11.75 1.43
N PHE A 7 -23.57 10.50 1.88
CA PHE A 7 -22.89 9.47 1.09
C PHE A 7 -23.66 9.16 -0.20
N ALA A 8 -24.98 8.96 -0.14
CA ALA A 8 -25.80 8.67 -1.33
C ALA A 8 -25.79 9.84 -2.33
N ALA A 9 -25.71 11.07 -1.84
CA ALA A 9 -25.58 12.26 -2.71
C ALA A 9 -24.22 12.33 -3.41
N ALA A 10 -23.13 11.94 -2.72
CA ALA A 10 -21.78 11.93 -3.27
C ALA A 10 -21.53 10.70 -4.17
N HIS A 11 -22.14 9.57 -3.87
CA HIS A 11 -21.93 8.28 -4.55
C HIS A 11 -23.28 7.64 -4.94
N PRO A 12 -23.99 8.19 -5.93
CA PRO A 12 -25.30 7.69 -6.34
C PRO A 12 -25.24 6.24 -6.79
N GLY A 13 -26.16 5.40 -6.30
CA GLY A 13 -26.27 4.00 -6.68
C GLY A 13 -25.36 3.03 -5.92
N VAL A 14 -24.48 3.52 -5.07
CA VAL A 14 -23.65 2.66 -4.22
C VAL A 14 -24.48 2.16 -3.03
N ALA A 15 -24.53 0.83 -2.86
CA ALA A 15 -25.23 0.19 -1.75
C ALA A 15 -24.51 0.47 -0.42
N ILE A 16 -25.29 0.85 0.60
CA ILE A 16 -24.78 1.06 1.96
C ILE A 16 -25.09 -0.21 2.77
N ALA A 17 -24.04 -0.92 3.21
CA ALA A 17 -24.19 -2.12 4.02
C ALA A 17 -24.56 -1.82 5.48
N GLY A 18 -24.20 -0.62 5.98
CA GLY A 18 -24.51 -0.25 7.36
C GLY A 18 -24.06 1.17 7.69
N THR A 19 -24.45 1.61 8.88
CA THR A 19 -24.08 2.91 9.44
C THR A 19 -23.31 2.72 10.75
N PHE A 20 -22.45 3.69 11.06
CA PHE A 20 -21.74 3.77 12.34
C PHE A 20 -21.90 5.17 12.94
N GLU A 21 -21.74 5.30 14.23
CA GLU A 21 -21.76 6.56 14.96
C GLU A 21 -20.33 7.05 15.23
N GLY A 22 -20.17 8.37 15.41
CA GLY A 22 -18.87 8.98 15.68
C GLY A 22 -18.12 9.39 14.39
N ALA A 23 -16.81 9.42 14.46
CA ALA A 23 -15.91 9.73 13.35
C ALA A 23 -14.63 8.93 13.52
N LEU A 24 -14.06 8.48 12.42
CA LEU A 24 -12.72 7.87 12.43
C LEU A 24 -11.70 8.91 12.88
N ASN A 25 -10.76 8.48 13.72
CA ASN A 25 -9.72 9.34 14.27
C ASN A 25 -8.63 9.57 13.19
N ASN A 26 -8.27 10.83 12.97
CA ASN A 26 -7.22 11.18 12.01
C ASN A 26 -5.83 10.66 12.40
N GLY A 27 -5.57 10.49 13.68
CA GLY A 27 -4.29 9.97 14.22
C GLY A 27 -4.23 8.45 14.33
N GLY A 28 -5.19 7.73 13.74
CA GLY A 28 -5.24 6.28 13.83
C GLY A 28 -6.11 5.76 14.97
N GLU A 29 -6.71 4.60 14.77
CA GLU A 29 -7.49 3.87 15.77
C GLU A 29 -7.74 2.41 15.37
N LEU A 30 -8.30 1.65 16.30
CA LEU A 30 -8.82 0.32 16.02
C LEU A 30 -10.17 0.43 15.28
N VAL A 31 -10.25 -0.20 14.12
CA VAL A 31 -11.49 -0.42 13.38
C VAL A 31 -11.88 -1.88 13.52
N ALA A 32 -13.12 -2.12 13.97
CA ALA A 32 -13.66 -3.48 14.10
C ALA A 32 -15.02 -3.59 13.40
N ILE A 33 -15.27 -4.74 12.79
CA ILE A 33 -16.56 -5.15 12.25
C ILE A 33 -16.98 -6.41 12.99
N SER A 34 -18.15 -6.37 13.58
CA SER A 34 -18.77 -7.51 14.27
C SER A 34 -20.06 -7.93 13.58
N ASP A 35 -20.44 -9.18 13.76
CA ASP A 35 -21.75 -9.66 13.31
C ASP A 35 -22.89 -9.22 14.24
N SER A 36 -24.11 -9.64 13.93
CA SER A 36 -25.30 -9.28 14.71
C SER A 36 -25.34 -9.90 16.12
N GLN A 37 -24.46 -10.85 16.42
CA GLN A 37 -24.32 -11.50 17.72
C GLN A 37 -23.23 -10.86 18.56
N GLY A 38 -22.41 -9.97 17.95
CA GLY A 38 -21.29 -9.29 18.57
C GLY A 38 -19.96 -10.01 18.37
N ASP A 39 -19.94 -11.11 17.61
CA ASP A 39 -18.70 -11.80 17.30
C ASP A 39 -17.88 -11.00 16.27
N GLU A 40 -16.59 -10.86 16.53
CA GLU A 40 -15.69 -10.10 15.67
C GLU A 40 -15.46 -10.83 14.34
N ILE A 41 -15.76 -10.13 13.23
CA ILE A 41 -15.48 -10.59 11.86
C ILE A 41 -14.09 -10.16 11.43
N LEU A 42 -13.72 -8.91 11.76
CA LEU A 42 -12.46 -8.30 11.38
C LEU A 42 -12.12 -7.17 12.34
N ALA A 43 -10.87 -7.11 12.79
CA ALA A 43 -10.34 -5.94 13.48
C ALA A 43 -8.91 -5.67 13.05
N PHE A 44 -8.57 -4.39 12.90
CA PHE A 44 -7.21 -3.92 12.65
C PHE A 44 -7.07 -2.47 13.09
N SER A 45 -5.83 -2.06 13.39
CA SER A 45 -5.52 -0.65 13.64
C SER A 45 -4.87 -0.05 12.41
N TYR A 46 -5.27 1.18 12.08
CA TYR A 46 -4.56 2.02 11.12
C TYR A 46 -3.89 3.19 11.85
N ASP A 47 -2.97 3.87 11.14
CA ASP A 47 -2.27 5.05 11.63
C ASP A 47 -2.15 6.07 10.49
N ASN A 48 -1.77 7.31 10.80
CA ASN A 48 -1.45 8.35 9.82
C ASN A 48 0.07 8.56 9.67
N ASP A 49 0.88 8.01 10.57
CA ASP A 49 2.33 8.07 10.51
C ASP A 49 2.91 7.00 9.56
N LEU A 50 4.09 7.26 9.00
CA LEU A 50 4.83 6.25 8.25
C LEU A 50 5.05 4.99 9.12
N PRO A 51 4.93 3.79 8.54
CA PRO A 51 4.89 3.48 7.10
C PRO A 51 3.50 3.44 6.45
N TRP A 52 2.45 3.97 7.06
CA TRP A 52 1.14 4.08 6.43
C TRP A 52 1.16 5.09 5.26
N PRO A 53 0.25 4.95 4.26
CA PRO A 53 0.20 5.84 3.10
C PRO A 53 -0.12 7.29 3.50
N ASP A 54 0.88 8.16 3.49
CA ASP A 54 0.81 9.57 3.90
C ASP A 54 -0.14 10.43 3.07
N ARG A 55 -0.31 10.12 1.76
CA ARG A 55 -1.28 10.84 0.92
C ARG A 55 -2.74 10.65 1.32
N ALA A 56 -3.05 9.59 2.07
CA ALA A 56 -4.40 9.36 2.59
C ALA A 56 -4.69 10.17 3.86
N ASP A 57 -3.67 10.78 4.47
CA ASP A 57 -3.82 11.68 5.61
C ASP A 57 -4.08 13.13 5.15
N GLY A 58 -5.36 13.45 4.93
CA GLY A 58 -5.81 14.80 4.57
C GLY A 58 -5.46 15.27 3.14
N GLY A 59 -4.75 14.46 2.35
CA GLY A 59 -4.38 14.76 0.96
C GLY A 59 -5.53 14.63 -0.05
N GLY A 60 -6.68 14.14 0.39
CA GLY A 60 -7.87 13.90 -0.43
C GLY A 60 -8.08 12.42 -0.81
N PRO A 61 -7.06 11.62 -1.15
CA PRO A 61 -7.20 10.19 -1.32
C PRO A 61 -7.68 9.46 -0.05
N SER A 62 -8.30 8.31 -0.24
CA SER A 62 -8.67 7.38 0.84
C SER A 62 -7.64 6.24 0.94
N LEU A 63 -7.59 5.56 2.09
CA LEU A 63 -6.88 4.29 2.19
C LEU A 63 -7.60 3.23 1.35
N VAL A 64 -6.85 2.51 0.52
CA VAL A 64 -7.33 1.40 -0.30
C VAL A 64 -6.48 0.17 -0.04
N LEU A 65 -7.13 -0.94 0.28
CA LEU A 65 -6.48 -2.22 0.49
C LEU A 65 -6.01 -2.79 -0.85
N ILE A 66 -4.72 -3.13 -0.94
CA ILE A 66 -4.13 -3.75 -2.12
C ILE A 66 -4.56 -5.22 -2.17
N ALA A 67 -5.03 -5.67 -3.33
CA ALA A 67 -5.44 -7.05 -3.58
C ALA A 67 -6.39 -7.65 -2.50
N PRO A 68 -7.55 -7.04 -2.23
CA PRO A 68 -8.46 -7.49 -1.16
C PRO A 68 -8.92 -8.94 -1.34
N GLY A 69 -8.96 -9.44 -2.58
CA GLY A 69 -9.32 -10.84 -2.88
C GLY A 69 -8.31 -11.88 -2.39
N SER A 70 -7.09 -11.49 -2.03
CA SER A 70 -6.08 -12.37 -1.44
C SER A 70 -6.16 -12.47 0.09
N ALA A 71 -7.15 -11.81 0.72
CA ALA A 71 -7.30 -11.70 2.17
C ALA A 71 -6.01 -11.24 2.88
N PRO A 72 -5.43 -10.10 2.49
CA PRO A 72 -4.19 -9.62 3.10
C PRO A 72 -4.42 -9.20 4.55
N ASP A 73 -3.36 -9.24 5.35
CA ASP A 73 -3.40 -8.72 6.71
C ASP A 73 -3.64 -7.20 6.69
N HIS A 74 -4.78 -6.76 7.23
CA HIS A 74 -5.19 -5.35 7.25
C HIS A 74 -4.38 -4.51 8.24
N GLY A 75 -3.71 -5.11 9.20
CA GLY A 75 -2.82 -4.42 10.15
C GLY A 75 -1.45 -4.05 9.57
N LEU A 76 -1.12 -4.51 8.35
CA LEU A 76 0.17 -4.27 7.73
C LEU A 76 0.10 -3.11 6.75
N PRO A 77 0.80 -2.00 6.99
CA PRO A 77 0.78 -0.78 6.15
C PRO A 77 1.13 -1.03 4.69
N GLN A 78 2.03 -1.97 4.39
CA GLN A 78 2.43 -2.32 3.02
C GLN A 78 1.30 -2.92 2.18
N ASN A 79 0.21 -3.36 2.81
CA ASN A 79 -0.99 -3.86 2.15
C ASN A 79 -1.97 -2.74 1.79
N TRP A 80 -1.64 -1.50 2.11
CA TRP A 80 -2.45 -0.33 1.83
C TRP A 80 -1.75 0.64 0.89
N ARG A 81 -2.53 1.44 0.20
CA ARG A 81 -2.09 2.60 -0.58
C ARG A 81 -3.11 3.73 -0.54
N ALA A 82 -2.71 4.89 -0.96
CA ALA A 82 -3.66 5.95 -1.26
C ALA A 82 -4.47 5.60 -2.52
N SER A 83 -5.74 6.01 -2.55
CA SER A 83 -6.60 5.87 -3.74
C SER A 83 -6.06 6.66 -4.93
N THR A 84 -6.44 6.24 -6.15
CA THR A 84 -6.06 6.93 -7.39
C THR A 84 -6.76 8.28 -7.54
N ALA A 85 -7.97 8.40 -7.00
CA ALA A 85 -8.78 9.62 -6.99
C ALA A 85 -9.05 10.14 -5.57
N PRO A 86 -9.19 11.46 -5.37
CA PRO A 86 -9.66 12.01 -4.11
C PRO A 86 -11.02 11.42 -3.71
N GLY A 87 -11.16 11.06 -2.43
CA GLY A 87 -12.39 10.45 -1.88
C GLY A 87 -12.54 8.95 -2.19
N GLY A 88 -11.64 8.37 -2.96
CA GLY A 88 -11.72 6.96 -3.35
C GLY A 88 -12.82 6.65 -4.37
N THR A 89 -13.10 5.38 -4.57
CA THR A 89 -14.09 4.85 -5.53
C THR A 89 -15.06 3.88 -4.85
N PRO A 90 -15.89 4.34 -3.88
CA PRO A 90 -16.82 3.48 -3.18
C PRO A 90 -17.74 2.72 -4.14
N GLY A 91 -17.82 1.39 -3.97
CA GLY A 91 -18.65 0.54 -4.81
C GLY A 91 -18.03 0.13 -6.15
N ASP A 92 -16.83 0.57 -6.45
CA ASP A 92 -16.09 0.20 -7.64
C ASP A 92 -14.63 -0.13 -7.30
N THR A 93 -13.87 -0.60 -8.31
CA THR A 93 -12.44 -0.87 -8.15
C THR A 93 -11.63 0.41 -8.30
N ASP A 94 -10.58 0.53 -7.50
CA ASP A 94 -9.56 1.59 -7.65
C ASP A 94 -8.25 1.05 -8.26
N THR A 95 -8.33 -0.15 -8.83
CA THR A 95 -7.20 -0.88 -9.40
C THR A 95 -7.15 -0.71 -10.91
N VAL A 96 -5.97 -0.44 -11.44
CA VAL A 96 -5.68 -0.53 -12.88
C VAL A 96 -5.32 -1.98 -13.20
N SER A 97 -6.14 -2.63 -14.03
CA SER A 97 -5.90 -4.02 -14.40
C SER A 97 -4.64 -4.19 -15.23
N TYR A 98 -3.86 -5.22 -14.93
CA TYR A 98 -2.77 -5.65 -15.79
C TYR A 98 -3.33 -6.53 -16.92
N HIS A 99 -3.01 -6.17 -18.14
CA HIS A 99 -3.48 -6.87 -19.36
C HIS A 99 -2.36 -7.54 -20.15
N GLY A 100 -1.24 -7.85 -19.46
CA GLY A 100 -0.03 -8.37 -20.11
C GLY A 100 0.92 -7.25 -20.56
N GLY A 101 2.11 -7.63 -20.99
CA GLY A 101 3.17 -6.72 -21.42
C GLY A 101 4.30 -6.59 -20.40
N ASP A 102 4.94 -5.41 -20.36
CA ASP A 102 6.06 -5.18 -19.45
C ASP A 102 5.56 -4.82 -18.04
N LEU A 103 5.81 -5.69 -17.07
CA LEU A 103 5.46 -5.49 -15.66
C LEU A 103 6.11 -4.24 -15.06
N LEU A 104 7.33 -3.89 -15.47
CA LEU A 104 8.01 -2.69 -14.96
C LEU A 104 7.28 -1.42 -15.40
N THR A 105 6.88 -1.35 -16.66
CA THR A 105 6.09 -0.22 -17.18
C THR A 105 4.71 -0.14 -16.53
N TYR A 106 4.10 -1.28 -16.22
CA TYR A 106 2.82 -1.31 -15.51
C TYR A 106 2.95 -0.83 -14.06
N SER A 107 4.04 -1.15 -13.38
CA SER A 107 4.18 -0.99 -11.93
C SER A 107 4.94 0.26 -11.51
N LEU A 108 5.89 0.76 -12.31
CA LEU A 108 6.77 1.85 -11.94
C LEU A 108 6.47 3.13 -12.74
N ALA A 109 6.32 4.25 -12.02
CA ALA A 109 6.15 5.59 -12.59
C ALA A 109 7.48 6.31 -12.85
N GLY A 110 8.61 5.69 -12.48
CA GLY A 110 9.93 6.31 -12.62
C GLY A 110 11.06 5.35 -12.27
N PRO A 111 12.31 5.85 -12.24
CA PRO A 111 13.47 5.03 -11.93
C PRO A 111 13.46 4.58 -10.46
N VAL A 112 14.13 3.45 -10.21
CA VAL A 112 14.50 3.02 -8.87
C VAL A 112 15.73 3.81 -8.42
N ILE A 113 15.67 4.37 -7.22
CA ILE A 113 16.72 5.23 -6.66
C ILE A 113 17.34 4.54 -5.45
N LEU A 114 18.66 4.45 -5.42
CA LEU A 114 19.43 4.05 -4.26
C LEU A 114 20.10 5.27 -3.63
N ASP A 115 19.72 5.60 -2.42
CA ASP A 115 20.44 6.56 -1.59
C ASP A 115 21.41 5.82 -0.67
N VAL A 116 22.71 5.97 -0.95
CA VAL A 116 23.77 5.28 -0.20
C VAL A 116 24.01 5.89 1.18
N LEU A 117 23.69 7.18 1.35
CA LEU A 117 23.90 7.89 2.63
C LEU A 117 22.84 7.48 3.65
N THR A 118 21.58 7.45 3.23
CA THR A 118 20.46 7.03 4.06
C THR A 118 20.26 5.52 4.05
N LYS A 119 20.96 4.80 3.17
CA LYS A 119 20.78 3.37 2.92
C LYS A 119 19.32 3.04 2.59
N THR A 120 18.77 3.77 1.63
CA THR A 120 17.36 3.63 1.25
C THR A 120 17.25 3.31 -0.23
N LEU A 121 16.44 2.30 -0.55
CA LEU A 121 15.97 2.02 -1.90
C LEU A 121 14.57 2.60 -2.05
N SER A 122 14.31 3.33 -3.14
CA SER A 122 12.99 3.93 -3.36
C SER A 122 12.53 3.80 -4.80
N ALA A 123 11.21 3.76 -4.98
CA ALA A 123 10.56 3.70 -6.28
C ALA A 123 9.20 4.40 -6.26
N SER A 124 8.93 5.20 -7.28
CA SER A 124 7.60 5.74 -7.54
C SER A 124 6.76 4.67 -8.24
N LEU A 125 5.62 4.32 -7.65
CA LEU A 125 4.71 3.32 -8.20
C LEU A 125 3.62 3.97 -9.05
N MET A 126 3.15 3.24 -10.07
CA MET A 126 1.96 3.64 -10.82
C MET A 126 0.73 3.50 -9.92
N PRO A 127 -0.08 4.56 -9.76
CA PRO A 127 -1.30 4.49 -8.95
C PRO A 127 -2.24 3.38 -9.46
N GLY A 128 -2.73 2.55 -8.53
CA GLY A 128 -3.65 1.47 -8.85
C GLY A 128 -3.03 0.22 -9.48
N ALA A 129 -1.72 0.14 -9.65
CA ALA A 129 -1.03 -1.05 -10.18
C ALA A 129 -0.94 -2.17 -9.13
N ASP A 130 -2.09 -2.67 -8.69
CA ASP A 130 -2.20 -3.64 -7.58
C ASP A 130 -1.99 -5.09 -7.99
N GLY A 131 -1.98 -5.37 -9.29
CA GLY A 131 -1.82 -6.74 -9.84
C GLY A 131 -0.42 -7.31 -9.72
N VAL A 132 0.52 -6.57 -9.07
CA VAL A 132 1.91 -6.99 -8.92
C VAL A 132 2.38 -6.90 -7.48
N GLU A 133 3.40 -7.69 -7.18
CA GLU A 133 4.22 -7.59 -5.99
C GLU A 133 5.58 -7.02 -6.35
N ILE A 134 6.09 -6.09 -5.52
CA ILE A 134 7.39 -5.44 -5.71
C ILE A 134 8.29 -5.85 -4.56
N ILE A 135 9.39 -6.51 -4.89
CA ILE A 135 10.30 -7.15 -3.95
C ILE A 135 11.68 -6.53 -4.13
N PRO A 136 12.22 -5.82 -3.12
CA PRO A 136 13.59 -5.34 -3.15
C PRO A 136 14.57 -6.52 -3.02
N GLN A 137 15.66 -6.47 -3.78
CA GLN A 137 16.68 -7.51 -3.76
C GLN A 137 18.07 -6.91 -3.80
N TRP A 138 19.04 -7.61 -3.19
CA TRP A 138 20.46 -7.28 -3.28
C TRP A 138 21.31 -8.49 -3.69
N SER A 139 22.48 -8.23 -4.26
CA SER A 139 23.44 -9.24 -4.70
C SER A 139 24.88 -8.72 -4.61
N THR A 140 25.85 -9.63 -4.48
CA THR A 140 27.28 -9.35 -4.59
C THR A 140 27.88 -9.78 -5.93
N ASP A 141 27.17 -10.61 -6.70
CA ASP A 141 27.68 -11.28 -7.90
C ASP A 141 26.75 -11.16 -9.13
N LEU A 142 25.59 -10.51 -8.99
CA LEU A 142 24.54 -10.40 -10.02
C LEU A 142 23.87 -11.73 -10.41
N VAL A 143 24.21 -12.82 -9.74
CA VAL A 143 23.67 -14.18 -10.00
C VAL A 143 22.73 -14.59 -8.88
N HIS A 144 23.22 -14.48 -7.64
CA HIS A 144 22.46 -14.84 -6.44
C HIS A 144 21.85 -13.58 -5.84
N TRP A 145 20.50 -13.55 -5.74
CA TRP A 145 19.75 -12.40 -5.25
C TRP A 145 19.05 -12.76 -3.93
N ASN A 146 19.20 -11.88 -2.94
CA ASN A 146 18.63 -12.03 -1.60
C ASN A 146 17.50 -11.01 -1.43
N GLU A 147 16.46 -11.42 -0.72
CA GLU A 147 15.25 -10.61 -0.42
C GLU A 147 15.21 -10.14 1.04
N ASP A 148 16.05 -10.70 1.88
CA ASP A 148 16.22 -10.29 3.27
C ASP A 148 16.99 -8.96 3.40
N GLY A 149 16.90 -8.35 4.57
CA GLY A 149 17.68 -7.16 4.88
C GLY A 149 17.05 -5.85 4.44
N PHE A 150 15.75 -5.83 4.22
CA PHE A 150 14.97 -4.64 3.91
C PHE A 150 13.84 -4.42 4.92
N ASP A 151 13.72 -3.19 5.40
CA ASP A 151 12.57 -2.74 6.18
C ASP A 151 11.68 -1.85 5.34
N TYR A 152 10.39 -2.12 5.30
CA TYR A 152 9.43 -1.25 4.63
C TYR A 152 9.24 0.05 5.42
N LEU A 153 9.55 1.19 4.79
CA LEU A 153 9.47 2.52 5.40
C LEU A 153 8.24 3.32 4.98
N GLY A 154 7.46 2.81 4.03
CA GLY A 154 6.31 3.54 3.50
C GLY A 154 6.68 4.67 2.54
N GLY A 155 5.82 5.70 2.51
CA GLY A 155 6.01 6.92 1.72
C GLY A 155 5.63 6.82 0.25
N GLU A 156 5.57 7.98 -0.40
CA GLU A 156 5.44 8.13 -1.86
C GLU A 156 6.49 9.14 -2.36
N PRO A 157 7.58 8.66 -3.00
CA PRO A 157 7.86 7.29 -3.46
C PRO A 157 7.95 6.26 -2.34
N ARG A 158 7.57 5.01 -2.63
CA ARG A 158 7.69 3.90 -1.69
C ARG A 158 9.14 3.61 -1.37
N GLN A 159 9.46 3.39 -0.10
CA GLN A 159 10.82 3.29 0.40
C GLN A 159 11.06 2.02 1.21
N TRP A 160 12.30 1.51 1.11
CA TRP A 160 12.81 0.39 1.89
C TRP A 160 14.16 0.78 2.48
N GLY A 161 14.28 0.70 3.80
CA GLY A 161 15.56 0.81 4.53
C GLY A 161 16.40 -0.45 4.32
N ILE A 162 17.69 -0.28 4.11
CA ILE A 162 18.61 -1.39 3.86
C ILE A 162 19.48 -1.58 5.10
N HIS A 163 19.28 -2.67 5.84
CA HIS A 163 20.08 -3.01 7.03
C HIS A 163 21.02 -4.20 6.81
N SER A 164 20.81 -4.98 5.75
CA SER A 164 21.68 -6.06 5.30
C SER A 164 21.78 -6.03 3.77
N PRO A 165 22.88 -6.30 3.14
CA PRO A 165 24.17 -6.72 3.69
C PRO A 165 24.97 -5.57 4.31
N PRO A 166 26.01 -5.88 5.10
CA PRO A 166 26.89 -4.83 5.65
C PRO A 166 27.57 -4.05 4.52
N PHE A 167 27.36 -2.74 4.53
CA PHE A 167 28.01 -1.82 3.59
C PHE A 167 29.52 -1.72 3.93
N GLY A 168 30.34 -2.58 3.36
CA GLY A 168 31.78 -2.51 3.57
C GLY A 168 32.54 -3.61 2.84
N GLY A 169 33.30 -3.26 1.83
CA GLY A 169 34.34 -4.09 1.23
C GLY A 169 33.99 -4.87 -0.02
N SER A 170 32.73 -5.06 -0.41
CA SER A 170 32.33 -5.75 -1.64
C SER A 170 31.46 -4.86 -2.52
N ARG A 171 31.44 -5.15 -3.83
CA ARG A 171 30.46 -4.55 -4.71
C ARG A 171 29.07 -5.07 -4.33
N LEU A 172 28.12 -4.15 -4.19
CA LEU A 172 26.73 -4.45 -3.92
C LEU A 172 25.88 -3.95 -5.08
N PHE A 173 24.93 -4.77 -5.47
CA PHE A 173 23.96 -4.48 -6.50
C PHE A 173 22.57 -4.57 -5.89
N PHE A 174 21.70 -3.67 -6.28
CA PHE A 174 20.31 -3.61 -5.81
C PHE A 174 19.38 -3.56 -7.00
N ARG A 175 18.22 -4.20 -6.87
CA ARG A 175 17.14 -4.13 -7.85
C ARG A 175 15.79 -4.28 -7.18
N LEU A 176 14.74 -3.96 -7.92
CA LEU A 176 13.38 -4.41 -7.61
C LEU A 176 13.02 -5.56 -8.55
N ARG A 177 12.55 -6.66 -7.98
CA ARG A 177 11.85 -7.71 -8.73
C ARG A 177 10.37 -7.38 -8.71
N VAL A 178 9.75 -7.41 -9.88
CA VAL A 178 8.30 -7.25 -10.04
C VAL A 178 7.74 -8.56 -10.54
N GLN A 179 6.70 -9.07 -9.87
CA GLN A 179 6.01 -10.29 -10.27
C GLN A 179 4.49 -10.10 -10.17
N GLU A 180 3.72 -10.83 -10.96
CA GLU A 180 2.26 -10.87 -10.83
C GLU A 180 1.87 -11.50 -9.49
N ARG A 181 0.79 -10.98 -8.90
CA ARG A 181 0.19 -11.52 -7.67
C ARG A 181 -0.63 -12.77 -7.93
#